data_d118c65c3fdb3e452e25b8f3cd0878b8
#
_entry.id   d118c65c3fdb3e452e25b8f3cd0878b8
#
_cell.length_a   1.000
_cell.length_b   1.000
_cell.length_c   1.000
_cell.angle_alpha   90.00
_cell.angle_beta   90.00
_cell.angle_gamma   90.00
#
_symmetry.space_group_name_H-M   'P 1'
#
loop_
_entity.id
_entity.type
_entity.pdbx_description
1 polymer ?
#
loop_
_entity_poly.entity_id
_entity_poly.type
_entity_poly.pdbx_seq_one_letter_code
_entity_poly.pdbx_strand_id
1 'polypeptide(L)'
;MNLIYMARPIYGGWVTFTAHLSIKNNYDIYKIGNRTEKNKRKYGYGVKYQNLNIQDILKLKDIMITAIDKQYYQFLHLFPPKTKLVIHDPTELKTGKKRNPLIDDKLLERFDIYVIRKSVQEYIKKEFNIDTTFMPHPFFQYPESDKECVYNYAVSISRIDFDKNTDIILKANKLLPPELQITIYGAENRLYVFHKLKELEFNKYWKGRYEKTLPMLYKDQQILKSPSFMIDLSVIHNDGGGTQYTFLEAIYNNCVLILHNDWIKRDKLFIHNYNCFGVSNENEIKDILMTDFDEEYLEMIKTNASKILSNH
;
A
#
# COMPACT_ATOMS: atom_id res chain seq x y z
N MET A 1 19.73 -8.68 10.52
CA MET A 1 19.26 -9.08 9.16
C MET A 1 19.53 -7.94 8.20
N ASN A 2 19.92 -8.23 6.97
CA ASN A 2 20.18 -7.26 5.93
C ASN A 2 19.03 -7.27 4.92
N LEU A 3 18.36 -6.14 4.74
CA LEU A 3 17.27 -6.01 3.80
C LEU A 3 17.82 -5.62 2.43
N ILE A 4 17.42 -6.34 1.40
CA ILE A 4 17.84 -6.06 0.02
C ILE A 4 16.64 -5.58 -0.79
N TYR A 5 16.73 -4.34 -1.27
CA TYR A 5 15.74 -3.74 -2.14
C TYR A 5 16.19 -3.84 -3.60
N MET A 6 15.67 -4.84 -4.31
CA MET A 6 16.02 -5.12 -5.72
C MET A 6 14.98 -4.54 -6.67
N ALA A 7 14.63 -3.27 -6.50
CA ALA A 7 13.63 -2.64 -7.33
C ALA A 7 13.98 -1.19 -7.68
N ARG A 8 13.40 -0.69 -8.77
CA ARG A 8 13.58 0.69 -9.24
C ARG A 8 12.66 1.71 -8.55
N PRO A 9 11.40 1.38 -8.24
CA PRO A 9 10.51 2.35 -7.63
C PRO A 9 11.09 2.92 -6.34
N ILE A 10 10.89 4.22 -6.15
CA ILE A 10 11.30 4.98 -4.96
C ILE A 10 10.09 5.44 -4.13
N TYR A 11 8.91 5.05 -4.56
CA TYR A 11 7.61 5.29 -3.93
C TYR A 11 6.75 4.05 -4.02
N GLY A 12 5.72 3.98 -3.19
CA GLY A 12 4.72 2.92 -3.22
C GLY A 12 4.99 1.81 -2.21
N GLY A 13 4.17 0.77 -2.25
CA GLY A 13 4.09 -0.26 -1.24
C GLY A 13 5.40 -0.97 -0.93
N TRP A 14 6.22 -1.26 -1.92
CA TRP A 14 7.52 -1.92 -1.73
C TRP A 14 8.51 -1.10 -0.88
N VAL A 15 8.60 0.20 -1.19
CA VAL A 15 9.47 1.12 -0.42
C VAL A 15 8.95 1.28 0.99
N THR A 16 7.63 1.46 1.13
CA THR A 16 6.97 1.62 2.42
C THR A 16 7.16 0.37 3.27
N PHE A 17 6.95 -0.82 2.71
CA PHE A 17 7.19 -2.09 3.39
C PHE A 17 8.63 -2.21 3.91
N THR A 18 9.60 -1.96 3.02
CA THR A 18 11.03 -2.07 3.36
C THR A 18 11.42 -1.07 4.46
N ALA A 19 10.92 0.16 4.38
CA ALA A 19 11.18 1.20 5.38
C ALA A 19 10.59 0.83 6.75
N HIS A 20 9.32 0.46 6.80
CA HIS A 20 8.68 0.04 8.07
C HIS A 20 9.36 -1.16 8.69
N LEU A 21 9.71 -2.18 7.89
CA LEU A 21 10.42 -3.37 8.38
C LEU A 21 11.80 -3.01 8.94
N SER A 22 12.52 -2.12 8.26
CA SER A 22 13.84 -1.63 8.71
C SER A 22 13.75 -0.89 10.04
N ILE A 23 12.85 0.09 10.14
CA ILE A 23 12.74 0.93 11.35
C ILE A 23 12.27 0.09 12.54
N LYS A 24 11.24 -0.73 12.36
CA LYS A 24 10.66 -1.56 13.43
C LYS A 24 11.67 -2.52 14.05
N ASN A 25 12.63 -3.01 13.26
CA ASN A 25 13.58 -4.04 13.68
C ASN A 25 15.04 -3.57 13.70
N ASN A 26 15.30 -2.31 13.39
CA ASN A 26 16.65 -1.75 13.24
C ASN A 26 17.53 -2.54 12.25
N TYR A 27 16.99 -2.79 11.05
CA TYR A 27 17.69 -3.50 9.98
C TYR A 27 18.27 -2.53 8.95
N ASP A 28 19.48 -2.83 8.47
CA ASP A 28 20.10 -2.09 7.36
C ASP A 28 19.41 -2.40 6.03
N ILE A 29 19.30 -1.39 5.16
CA ILE A 29 18.77 -1.55 3.81
C ILE A 29 19.86 -1.33 2.77
N TYR A 30 19.99 -2.29 1.88
CA TYR A 30 20.88 -2.23 0.73
C TYR A 30 20.08 -2.24 -0.57
N LYS A 31 20.54 -1.46 -1.52
CA LYS A 31 19.97 -1.39 -2.86
C LYS A 31 21.07 -1.70 -3.88
N ILE A 32 20.73 -2.42 -4.93
CA ILE A 32 21.67 -2.62 -6.04
C ILE A 32 21.96 -1.26 -6.68
N GLY A 33 23.21 -0.84 -6.61
CA GLY A 33 23.68 0.44 -7.09
C GLY A 33 23.40 0.61 -8.57
N ASN A 34 22.66 1.66 -8.92
CA ASN A 34 22.61 2.15 -10.28
C ASN A 34 23.66 3.24 -10.46
N ARG A 35 24.31 3.23 -11.59
CA ARG A 35 25.43 4.09 -12.02
C ARG A 35 25.17 5.60 -12.01
N THR A 36 24.02 6.06 -11.56
CA THR A 36 23.71 7.48 -11.52
C THR A 36 23.41 7.91 -10.10
N GLU A 37 24.30 8.71 -9.54
CA GLU A 37 24.13 9.46 -8.28
C GLU A 37 22.88 10.36 -8.22
N LYS A 38 22.11 10.42 -9.30
CA LYS A 38 20.83 11.14 -9.35
C LYS A 38 19.80 10.60 -8.36
N ASN A 39 20.05 9.48 -7.73
CA ASN A 39 19.18 8.86 -6.74
C ASN A 39 19.51 9.25 -5.27
N LYS A 40 19.96 10.48 -5.02
CA LYS A 40 19.91 11.11 -3.68
C LYS A 40 18.48 11.36 -3.18
N ARG A 41 17.49 10.69 -3.79
CA ARG A 41 16.10 10.80 -3.35
C ARG A 41 15.99 10.12 -2.00
N LYS A 42 15.53 10.87 -1.03
CA LYS A 42 15.21 10.36 0.31
C LYS A 42 14.05 9.37 0.13
N TYR A 43 14.35 8.10 0.25
CA TYR A 43 13.32 7.11 0.47
C TYR A 43 12.61 7.48 1.77
N GLY A 44 11.30 7.34 1.81
CA GLY A 44 10.49 7.86 2.89
C GLY A 44 10.88 7.40 4.29
N TYR A 45 10.30 8.03 5.28
CA TYR A 45 10.53 7.74 6.70
C TYR A 45 11.96 8.01 7.19
N GLY A 46 12.74 8.82 6.47
CA GLY A 46 14.13 9.15 6.85
C GLY A 46 15.12 7.98 6.73
N VAL A 47 14.69 6.84 6.19
CA VAL A 47 15.51 5.64 6.07
C VAL A 47 16.56 5.79 4.96
N LYS A 48 17.78 5.34 5.24
CA LYS A 48 18.89 5.37 4.29
C LYS A 48 19.00 4.03 3.58
N TYR A 49 19.05 4.06 2.25
CA TYR A 49 19.36 2.93 1.41
C TYR A 49 20.83 3.01 0.99
N GLN A 50 21.63 2.05 1.42
CA GLN A 50 23.04 1.96 1.04
C GLN A 50 23.13 1.30 -0.34
N ASN A 51 23.92 1.91 -1.27
CA ASN A 51 24.14 1.32 -2.58
C ASN A 51 25.29 0.33 -2.53
N LEU A 52 25.05 -0.91 -2.94
CA LEU A 52 26.07 -1.93 -3.12
C LEU A 52 25.95 -2.54 -4.52
N ASN A 53 27.04 -3.05 -5.05
CA ASN A 53 26.98 -3.92 -6.22
C ASN A 53 26.51 -5.32 -5.82
N ILE A 54 26.11 -6.13 -6.80
CA ILE A 54 25.56 -7.46 -6.53
C ILE A 54 26.59 -8.37 -5.84
N GLN A 55 27.87 -8.27 -6.18
CA GLN A 55 28.92 -9.11 -5.58
C GLN A 55 29.09 -8.82 -4.09
N ASP A 56 28.98 -7.58 -3.67
CA ASP A 56 29.05 -7.21 -2.25
C ASP A 56 27.79 -7.57 -1.51
N ILE A 57 26.62 -7.45 -2.14
CA ILE A 57 25.35 -7.94 -1.57
C ILE A 57 25.43 -9.45 -1.27
N LEU A 58 26.00 -10.24 -2.17
CA LEU A 58 26.11 -11.68 -2.00
C LEU A 58 27.08 -12.11 -0.87
N LYS A 59 27.91 -11.20 -0.36
CA LYS A 59 28.78 -11.44 0.81
C LYS A 59 28.05 -11.19 2.15
N LEU A 60 26.91 -10.54 2.11
CA LEU A 60 26.14 -10.27 3.32
C LEU A 60 25.56 -11.57 3.89
N LYS A 61 25.46 -11.62 5.22
CA LYS A 61 24.82 -12.74 5.93
C LYS A 61 23.38 -12.35 6.30
N ASP A 62 22.52 -13.35 6.52
CA ASP A 62 21.14 -13.17 6.93
C ASP A 62 20.39 -12.12 6.08
N ILE A 63 20.15 -12.51 4.82
CA ILE A 63 19.56 -11.65 3.79
C ILE A 63 18.05 -11.87 3.71
N MET A 64 17.30 -10.76 3.60
CA MET A 64 15.90 -10.77 3.16
C MET A 64 15.74 -9.82 1.96
N ILE A 65 15.31 -10.37 0.83
CA ILE A 65 14.93 -9.59 -0.36
C ILE A 65 13.51 -9.08 -0.13
N THR A 66 13.36 -7.77 0.09
CA THR A 66 12.06 -7.17 0.45
C THR A 66 11.23 -6.72 -0.73
N ALA A 67 11.84 -6.55 -1.90
CA ALA A 67 11.16 -6.26 -3.16
C ALA A 67 12.05 -6.63 -4.33
N ILE A 68 11.43 -7.11 -5.41
CA ILE A 68 12.17 -7.47 -6.62
C ILE A 68 11.43 -7.00 -7.88
N ASP A 69 12.10 -6.23 -8.72
CA ASP A 69 11.62 -5.84 -10.05
C ASP A 69 12.11 -6.86 -11.11
N LYS A 70 11.31 -7.10 -12.12
CA LYS A 70 11.54 -8.11 -13.19
C LYS A 70 12.95 -8.10 -13.77
N GLN A 71 13.56 -6.93 -13.89
CA GLN A 71 14.94 -6.80 -14.40
C GLN A 71 15.99 -7.45 -13.51
N TYR A 72 15.69 -7.76 -12.26
CA TYR A 72 16.60 -8.37 -11.30
C TYR A 72 16.38 -9.88 -11.12
N TYR A 73 15.36 -10.47 -11.72
CA TYR A 73 15.08 -11.90 -11.58
C TYR A 73 16.25 -12.78 -12.04
N GLN A 74 16.98 -12.33 -13.03
CA GLN A 74 18.18 -13.01 -13.50
C GLN A 74 19.28 -13.17 -12.42
N PHE A 75 19.22 -12.42 -11.33
CA PHE A 75 20.20 -12.52 -10.24
C PHE A 75 19.74 -13.43 -9.09
N LEU A 76 18.50 -13.88 -9.09
CA LEU A 76 17.98 -14.71 -7.98
C LEU A 76 18.78 -16.00 -7.78
N HIS A 77 19.24 -16.62 -8.87
CA HIS A 77 20.02 -17.85 -8.81
C HIS A 77 21.37 -17.69 -8.10
N LEU A 78 21.88 -16.46 -7.94
CA LEU A 78 23.14 -16.16 -7.27
C LEU A 78 23.02 -16.16 -5.74
N PHE A 79 21.83 -15.96 -5.23
CA PHE A 79 21.61 -15.90 -3.79
C PHE A 79 21.72 -17.28 -3.13
N PRO A 80 22.25 -17.36 -1.89
CA PRO A 80 22.32 -18.59 -1.14
C PRO A 80 20.94 -19.25 -0.96
N PRO A 81 20.86 -20.58 -0.89
CA PRO A 81 19.66 -21.28 -0.44
C PRO A 81 19.17 -20.75 0.92
N LYS A 82 17.86 -20.75 1.12
CA LYS A 82 17.21 -20.24 2.35
C LYS A 82 17.31 -18.71 2.52
N THR A 83 17.73 -17.96 1.48
CA THR A 83 17.55 -16.52 1.47
C THR A 83 16.06 -16.22 1.57
N LYS A 84 15.68 -15.29 2.44
CA LYS A 84 14.28 -14.86 2.61
C LYS A 84 13.87 -13.98 1.42
N LEU A 85 12.72 -14.28 0.81
CA LEU A 85 12.19 -13.55 -0.33
C LEU A 85 10.74 -13.14 -0.07
N VAL A 86 10.44 -11.85 -0.11
CA VAL A 86 9.07 -11.34 0.05
C VAL A 86 8.42 -11.15 -1.31
N ILE A 87 7.27 -11.77 -1.52
CA ILE A 87 6.42 -11.60 -2.70
C ILE A 87 5.17 -10.82 -2.28
N HIS A 88 4.98 -9.65 -2.86
CA HIS A 88 3.88 -8.75 -2.51
C HIS A 88 2.62 -9.01 -3.33
N ASP A 89 2.80 -9.45 -4.58
CA ASP A 89 1.72 -9.53 -5.56
C ASP A 89 1.98 -10.69 -6.54
N PRO A 90 0.93 -11.45 -6.96
CA PRO A 90 1.10 -12.52 -7.95
C PRO A 90 1.71 -12.06 -9.28
N THR A 91 1.59 -10.78 -9.64
CA THR A 91 2.16 -10.24 -10.88
C THR A 91 3.69 -10.19 -10.86
N GLU A 92 4.31 -10.22 -9.70
CA GLU A 92 5.78 -10.34 -9.56
C GLU A 92 6.29 -11.66 -10.14
N LEU A 93 5.48 -12.71 -10.12
CA LEU A 93 5.80 -14.04 -10.63
C LEU A 93 5.32 -14.28 -12.07
N LYS A 94 4.76 -13.26 -12.72
CA LYS A 94 4.15 -13.35 -14.06
C LYS A 94 4.81 -12.44 -15.08
N THR A 95 4.76 -12.85 -16.34
CA THR A 95 4.98 -11.98 -17.50
C THR A 95 3.69 -11.99 -18.33
N GLY A 96 2.95 -10.87 -18.28
CA GLY A 96 1.58 -10.83 -18.80
C GLY A 96 0.65 -11.79 -18.05
N LYS A 97 -0.02 -12.68 -18.77
CA LYS A 97 -0.92 -13.70 -18.18
C LYS A 97 -0.22 -15.01 -17.83
N LYS A 98 1.05 -15.19 -18.22
CA LYS A 98 1.82 -16.42 -18.04
C LYS A 98 2.81 -16.30 -16.88
N ARG A 99 3.28 -17.44 -16.37
CA ARG A 99 4.42 -17.47 -15.45
C ARG A 99 5.64 -16.79 -16.09
N ASN A 100 6.46 -16.14 -15.27
CA ASN A 100 7.71 -15.59 -15.74
C ASN A 100 8.71 -16.74 -16.00
N PRO A 101 9.23 -16.88 -17.22
CA PRO A 101 10.16 -17.96 -17.56
C PRO A 101 11.48 -17.95 -16.78
N LEU A 102 11.83 -16.82 -16.14
CA LEU A 102 13.02 -16.70 -15.28
C LEU A 102 12.77 -17.19 -13.85
N ILE A 103 11.54 -17.59 -13.54
CA ILE A 103 11.14 -18.05 -12.19
C ILE A 103 10.45 -19.42 -12.38
N ASP A 104 11.23 -20.47 -12.17
CA ASP A 104 10.71 -21.83 -12.11
C ASP A 104 10.53 -22.31 -10.65
N ASP A 105 9.90 -23.46 -10.51
CA ASP A 105 9.63 -24.05 -9.21
C ASP A 105 10.93 -24.32 -8.46
N LYS A 106 11.95 -24.86 -9.12
CA LYS A 106 13.28 -25.17 -8.53
C LYS A 106 14.00 -23.93 -8.02
N LEU A 107 13.84 -22.80 -8.71
CA LEU A 107 14.41 -21.54 -8.24
C LEU A 107 13.70 -21.06 -6.99
N LEU A 108 12.35 -21.07 -6.97
CA LEU A 108 11.57 -20.63 -5.81
C LEU A 108 11.75 -21.52 -4.59
N GLU A 109 11.86 -22.84 -4.76
CA GLU A 109 12.13 -23.79 -3.67
C GLU A 109 13.44 -23.52 -2.92
N ARG A 110 14.36 -22.77 -3.51
CA ARG A 110 15.61 -22.37 -2.85
C ARG A 110 15.43 -21.29 -1.79
N PHE A 111 14.31 -20.57 -1.81
CA PHE A 111 14.05 -19.43 -0.94
C PHE A 111 13.08 -19.78 0.18
N ASP A 112 13.24 -19.10 1.32
CA ASP A 112 12.21 -19.03 2.34
C ASP A 112 11.26 -17.90 1.92
N ILE A 113 10.10 -18.25 1.35
CA ILE A 113 9.18 -17.28 0.75
C ILE A 113 8.22 -16.73 1.80
N TYR A 114 8.18 -15.41 1.88
CA TYR A 114 7.24 -14.63 2.68
C TYR A 114 6.22 -13.94 1.78
N VAL A 115 4.97 -13.88 2.20
CA VAL A 115 3.89 -13.20 1.48
C VAL A 115 3.13 -12.28 2.43
N ILE A 116 2.66 -11.15 1.90
CA ILE A 116 1.97 -10.12 2.69
C ILE A 116 0.45 -10.15 2.56
N ARG A 117 -0.08 -11.08 1.75
CA ARG A 117 -1.51 -11.31 1.54
C ARG A 117 -1.81 -12.79 1.41
N LYS A 118 -2.95 -13.21 1.92
CA LYS A 118 -3.41 -14.60 1.80
C LYS A 118 -3.66 -15.01 0.35
N SER A 119 -4.17 -14.10 -0.48
CA SER A 119 -4.35 -14.33 -1.93
C SER A 119 -3.05 -14.67 -2.66
N VAL A 120 -1.93 -14.08 -2.25
CA VAL A 120 -0.60 -14.41 -2.79
C VAL A 120 -0.14 -15.77 -2.30
N GLN A 121 -0.39 -16.11 -1.03
CA GLN A 121 -0.10 -17.44 -0.47
C GLN A 121 -0.85 -18.54 -1.23
N GLU A 122 -2.14 -18.36 -1.42
CA GLU A 122 -2.98 -19.29 -2.17
C GLU A 122 -2.51 -19.43 -3.63
N TYR A 123 -2.16 -18.30 -4.26
CA TYR A 123 -1.62 -18.32 -5.62
C TYR A 123 -0.33 -19.12 -5.73
N ILE A 124 0.65 -18.90 -4.84
CA ILE A 124 1.93 -19.61 -4.87
C ILE A 124 1.72 -21.10 -4.58
N LYS A 125 0.87 -21.44 -3.62
CA LYS A 125 0.55 -22.84 -3.33
C LYS A 125 -0.09 -23.53 -4.54
N LYS A 126 -1.03 -22.88 -5.20
CA LYS A 126 -1.74 -23.44 -6.37
C LYS A 126 -0.83 -23.60 -7.58
N GLU A 127 -0.04 -22.58 -7.89
CA GLU A 127 0.71 -22.50 -9.16
C GLU A 127 2.09 -23.18 -9.10
N PHE A 128 2.71 -23.22 -7.91
CA PHE A 128 4.08 -23.70 -7.71
C PHE A 128 4.16 -24.85 -6.69
N ASN A 129 3.07 -25.19 -6.01
CA ASN A 129 3.01 -26.18 -4.93
C ASN A 129 4.00 -25.90 -3.77
N ILE A 130 4.34 -24.62 -3.54
CA ILE A 130 5.27 -24.18 -2.50
C ILE A 130 4.49 -23.61 -1.31
N ASP A 131 4.88 -24.01 -0.10
CA ASP A 131 4.38 -23.43 1.14
C ASP A 131 5.12 -22.13 1.44
N THR A 132 4.39 -21.12 1.88
CA THR A 132 4.93 -19.79 2.15
C THR A 132 4.55 -19.32 3.55
N THR A 133 5.36 -18.43 4.12
CA THR A 133 5.08 -17.81 5.41
C THR A 133 4.31 -16.51 5.22
N PHE A 134 3.12 -16.40 5.82
CA PHE A 134 2.40 -15.13 5.84
C PHE A 134 3.09 -14.16 6.81
N MET A 135 3.37 -12.95 6.32
CA MET A 135 3.93 -11.84 7.10
C MET A 135 3.00 -10.63 6.96
N PRO A 136 2.32 -10.19 8.02
CA PRO A 136 1.58 -8.94 7.99
C PRO A 136 2.46 -7.78 7.55
N HIS A 137 1.85 -6.72 6.98
CA HIS A 137 2.60 -5.51 6.65
C HIS A 137 3.27 -4.96 7.93
N PRO A 138 4.61 -4.91 8.03
CA PRO A 138 5.24 -4.29 9.19
C PRO A 138 4.84 -2.83 9.26
N PHE A 139 4.26 -2.41 10.38
CA PHE A 139 3.86 -1.03 10.60
C PHE A 139 4.65 -0.44 11.76
N PHE A 140 5.38 0.61 11.49
CA PHE A 140 6.07 1.41 12.48
C PHE A 140 5.16 2.60 12.84
N GLN A 141 4.82 2.71 14.10
CA GLN A 141 4.09 3.86 14.64
C GLN A 141 5.09 5.01 14.76
N TYR A 142 4.94 5.99 13.88
CA TYR A 142 5.80 7.17 13.85
C TYR A 142 5.33 8.21 14.88
N PRO A 143 6.25 9.03 15.42
CA PRO A 143 5.85 10.08 16.36
C PRO A 143 4.93 11.10 15.70
N GLU A 144 4.09 11.72 16.49
CA GLU A 144 3.29 12.85 16.03
C GLU A 144 4.21 13.93 15.44
N SER A 145 3.70 14.60 14.43
CA SER A 145 4.40 15.68 13.76
C SER A 145 3.74 17.01 14.14
N ASP A 146 4.57 18.02 14.40
CA ASP A 146 4.13 19.41 14.67
C ASP A 146 3.69 20.14 13.38
N LYS A 147 3.65 19.45 12.25
CA LYS A 147 3.27 20.05 10.98
C LYS A 147 1.79 20.34 10.92
N GLU A 148 1.45 21.45 10.25
CA GLU A 148 0.07 21.86 10.03
C GLU A 148 -0.78 20.75 9.40
N CYS A 149 -2.06 20.71 9.75
CA CYS A 149 -3.04 19.84 9.11
C CYS A 149 -3.59 20.50 7.86
N VAL A 150 -3.88 19.68 6.85
CA VAL A 150 -4.82 20.07 5.80
C VAL A 150 -6.21 19.69 6.29
N TYR A 151 -7.06 20.68 6.52
CA TYR A 151 -8.43 20.38 6.94
C TYR A 151 -9.22 19.75 5.79
N ASN A 152 -9.74 18.55 6.02
CA ASN A 152 -10.64 17.83 5.14
C ASN A 152 -11.62 17.02 5.99
N TYR A 153 -12.89 16.94 5.62
CA TYR A 153 -13.85 16.04 6.28
C TYR A 153 -13.60 14.59 5.87
N ALA A 154 -13.40 14.36 4.58
CA ALA A 154 -13.11 13.05 4.03
C ALA A 154 -12.01 13.13 2.97
N VAL A 155 -11.14 12.12 2.92
CA VAL A 155 -10.05 12.05 1.94
C VAL A 155 -10.01 10.70 1.24
N SER A 156 -9.51 10.70 0.00
CA SER A 156 -9.09 9.49 -0.68
C SER A 156 -7.61 9.61 -1.06
N ILE A 157 -6.82 8.63 -0.64
CA ILE A 157 -5.37 8.62 -0.88
C ILE A 157 -4.99 7.29 -1.54
N SER A 158 -4.82 7.33 -2.87
CA SER A 158 -4.41 6.16 -3.64
C SER A 158 -3.84 6.59 -5.00
N ARG A 159 -3.30 5.65 -5.78
CA ARG A 159 -3.11 5.89 -7.21
C ARG A 159 -4.48 6.15 -7.84
N ILE A 160 -4.54 7.10 -8.76
CA ILE A 160 -5.73 7.34 -9.58
C ILE A 160 -5.63 6.43 -10.80
N ASP A 161 -6.23 5.23 -10.72
CA ASP A 161 -6.05 4.17 -11.71
C ASP A 161 -7.32 3.31 -11.83
N PHE A 162 -7.40 2.44 -12.84
CA PHE A 162 -8.56 1.61 -13.17
C PHE A 162 -9.00 0.67 -12.04
N ASP A 163 -8.08 0.26 -11.19
CA ASP A 163 -8.31 -0.62 -10.04
C ASP A 163 -8.71 0.11 -8.75
N LYS A 164 -8.89 1.43 -8.80
CA LYS A 164 -9.13 2.29 -7.63
C LYS A 164 -10.52 2.94 -7.58
N ASN A 165 -11.31 2.77 -8.63
CA ASN A 165 -12.69 3.24 -8.71
C ASN A 165 -12.90 4.69 -8.27
N THR A 166 -11.97 5.58 -8.60
CA THR A 166 -12.04 7.00 -8.28
C THR A 166 -13.26 7.68 -8.91
N ASP A 167 -13.80 7.13 -9.99
CA ASP A 167 -15.04 7.62 -10.61
C ASP A 167 -16.25 7.49 -9.68
N ILE A 168 -16.35 6.45 -8.86
CA ILE A 168 -17.40 6.30 -7.85
C ILE A 168 -17.29 7.42 -6.80
N ILE A 169 -16.07 7.73 -6.34
CA ILE A 169 -15.81 8.82 -5.39
C ILE A 169 -16.23 10.17 -5.98
N LEU A 170 -15.89 10.44 -7.24
CA LEU A 170 -16.26 11.68 -7.90
C LEU A 170 -17.77 11.81 -8.15
N LYS A 171 -18.46 10.70 -8.43
CA LYS A 171 -19.93 10.68 -8.50
C LYS A 171 -20.54 10.98 -7.14
N ALA A 172 -20.01 10.43 -6.06
CA ALA A 172 -20.44 10.76 -4.71
C ALA A 172 -20.27 12.26 -4.42
N ASN A 173 -19.15 12.88 -4.81
CA ASN A 173 -18.90 14.29 -4.64
C ASN A 173 -19.92 15.20 -5.34
N LYS A 174 -20.53 14.75 -6.43
CA LYS A 174 -21.62 15.48 -7.09
C LYS A 174 -22.93 15.45 -6.28
N LEU A 175 -23.09 14.49 -5.37
CA LEU A 175 -24.26 14.31 -4.52
C LEU A 175 -24.07 14.93 -3.14
N LEU A 176 -22.85 15.28 -2.77
CA LEU A 176 -22.48 15.79 -1.44
C LEU A 176 -22.48 17.32 -1.42
N PRO A 177 -22.90 17.93 -0.31
CA PRO A 177 -22.72 19.36 -0.09
C PRO A 177 -21.21 19.69 0.01
N PRO A 178 -20.82 20.94 -0.28
CA PRO A 178 -19.40 21.33 -0.41
C PRO A 178 -18.53 20.96 0.81
N GLU A 179 -19.07 21.07 2.01
CA GLU A 179 -18.37 20.80 3.27
C GLU A 179 -18.07 19.32 3.51
N LEU A 180 -18.82 18.41 2.90
CA LEU A 180 -18.67 16.96 3.01
C LEU A 180 -17.94 16.35 1.80
N GLN A 181 -17.55 17.16 0.82
CA GLN A 181 -16.89 16.65 -0.39
C GLN A 181 -15.53 16.02 -0.06
N ILE A 182 -15.25 14.93 -0.75
CA ILE A 182 -14.05 14.11 -0.58
C ILE A 182 -12.90 14.74 -1.35
N THR A 183 -11.81 15.04 -0.67
CA THR A 183 -10.57 15.51 -1.28
C THR A 183 -9.73 14.31 -1.75
N ILE A 184 -9.21 14.39 -2.98
CA ILE A 184 -8.50 13.29 -3.63
C ILE A 184 -7.01 13.60 -3.76
N TYR A 185 -6.16 12.68 -3.32
CA TYR A 185 -4.71 12.75 -3.44
C TYR A 185 -4.15 11.49 -4.11
N GLY A 186 -3.12 11.66 -4.91
CA GLY A 186 -2.39 10.53 -5.48
C GLY A 186 -1.87 10.79 -6.90
N ALA A 187 -1.04 9.86 -7.37
CA ALA A 187 -0.50 9.91 -8.72
C ALA A 187 -1.56 9.46 -9.74
N GLU A 188 -1.81 10.29 -10.74
CA GLU A 188 -2.78 9.98 -11.79
C GLU A 188 -2.23 9.08 -12.89
N ASN A 189 -3.04 8.13 -13.33
CA ASN A 189 -2.93 7.50 -14.63
C ASN A 189 -3.70 8.36 -15.66
N ARG A 190 -2.99 9.00 -16.57
CA ARG A 190 -3.58 9.93 -17.55
C ARG A 190 -4.66 9.28 -18.43
N LEU A 191 -4.50 7.99 -18.78
CA LEU A 191 -5.49 7.27 -19.56
C LEU A 191 -6.78 7.06 -18.77
N TYR A 192 -6.67 6.70 -17.49
CA TYR A 192 -7.83 6.56 -16.63
C TYR A 192 -8.56 7.89 -16.44
N VAL A 193 -7.82 8.97 -16.16
CA VAL A 193 -8.39 10.32 -16.03
C VAL A 193 -9.11 10.72 -17.31
N PHE A 194 -8.49 10.53 -18.45
CA PHE A 194 -9.08 10.87 -19.74
C PHE A 194 -10.35 10.06 -20.07
N HIS A 195 -10.33 8.74 -19.85
CA HIS A 195 -11.43 7.86 -20.25
C HIS A 195 -12.56 7.76 -19.22
N LYS A 196 -12.28 7.92 -17.93
CA LYS A 196 -13.24 7.68 -16.87
C LYS A 196 -13.62 8.89 -16.04
N LEU A 197 -12.72 9.88 -15.92
CA LEU A 197 -12.91 10.99 -14.98
C LEU A 197 -13.14 12.34 -15.66
N LYS A 198 -13.04 12.41 -16.99
CA LYS A 198 -13.13 13.66 -17.76
C LYS A 198 -14.41 14.46 -17.45
N GLU A 199 -15.57 13.78 -17.42
CA GLU A 199 -16.89 14.40 -17.19
C GLU A 199 -17.24 14.54 -15.68
N LEU A 200 -16.32 14.19 -14.79
CA LEU A 200 -16.55 14.14 -13.34
C LEU A 200 -15.85 15.26 -12.57
N GLU A 201 -15.42 16.32 -13.26
CA GLU A 201 -14.75 17.47 -12.63
C GLU A 201 -13.54 17.10 -11.76
N PHE A 202 -12.78 16.07 -12.17
CA PHE A 202 -11.65 15.50 -11.40
C PHE A 202 -10.72 16.56 -10.82
N ASN A 203 -10.33 17.55 -11.62
CA ASN A 203 -9.38 18.61 -11.22
C ASN A 203 -9.89 19.51 -10.08
N LYS A 204 -11.20 19.58 -9.87
CA LYS A 204 -11.79 20.32 -8.74
C LYS A 204 -11.42 19.69 -7.40
N TYR A 205 -11.43 18.37 -7.34
CA TYR A 205 -11.26 17.58 -6.11
C TYR A 205 -9.86 17.05 -5.91
N TRP A 206 -9.09 16.88 -7.00
CA TRP A 206 -7.72 16.39 -6.96
C TRP A 206 -6.74 17.49 -6.55
N LYS A 207 -5.99 17.24 -5.49
CA LYS A 207 -4.98 18.15 -4.95
C LYS A 207 -3.54 17.77 -5.34
N GLY A 208 -3.40 16.75 -6.19
CA GLY A 208 -2.10 16.32 -6.71
C GLY A 208 -1.49 15.18 -5.90
N ARG A 209 -0.19 14.97 -6.13
CA ARG A 209 0.60 13.96 -5.43
C ARG A 209 1.04 14.53 -4.10
N TYR A 210 1.14 13.64 -3.09
CA TYR A 210 1.89 13.99 -1.90
C TYR A 210 3.40 13.92 -2.22
N GLU A 211 4.14 14.93 -1.78
CA GLU A 211 5.53 15.12 -2.20
C GLU A 211 6.54 14.37 -1.36
N LYS A 212 6.21 14.03 -0.13
CA LYS A 212 7.10 13.38 0.82
C LYS A 212 6.38 12.28 1.58
N THR A 213 7.11 11.24 1.82
CA THR A 213 6.66 9.97 2.37
C THR A 213 6.59 9.91 3.89
N LEU A 214 6.68 10.99 4.61
CA LEU A 214 6.30 11.01 6.02
C LEU A 214 4.83 11.37 6.12
N PRO A 215 4.14 10.58 6.89
CA PRO A 215 3.02 9.82 6.43
C PRO A 215 2.02 10.75 5.80
N MET A 216 1.74 10.49 4.55
CA MET A 216 0.76 11.21 3.75
C MET A 216 0.89 12.74 3.87
N LEU A 217 2.11 13.26 3.62
CA LEU A 217 2.35 14.70 3.54
C LEU A 217 2.03 15.24 2.15
N TYR A 218 1.34 16.35 2.12
CA TYR A 218 1.14 17.19 0.95
C TYR A 218 1.72 18.58 1.23
N LYS A 219 2.71 19.01 0.44
CA LYS A 219 3.40 20.30 0.65
C LYS A 219 3.84 20.53 2.11
N ASP A 220 4.38 19.48 2.72
CA ASP A 220 4.81 19.49 4.12
C ASP A 220 3.68 19.59 5.18
N GLN A 221 2.43 19.43 4.78
CA GLN A 221 1.27 19.39 5.67
C GLN A 221 0.74 17.96 5.81
N GLN A 222 0.23 17.61 6.98
CA GLN A 222 -0.36 16.28 7.21
C GLN A 222 -1.78 16.19 6.64
N ILE A 223 -2.00 15.18 5.79
CA ILE A 223 -3.31 14.94 5.16
C ILE A 223 -4.24 14.18 6.11
N LEU A 224 -3.74 13.19 6.84
CA LEU A 224 -4.55 12.27 7.64
C LEU A 224 -4.85 12.74 9.06
N LYS A 225 -4.30 13.87 9.51
CA LYS A 225 -4.49 14.36 10.89
C LYS A 225 -5.88 14.92 11.15
N SER A 226 -6.59 15.40 10.12
CA SER A 226 -7.88 16.06 10.30
C SER A 226 -9.10 15.27 9.80
N PRO A 227 -9.04 14.41 8.75
CA PRO A 227 -10.24 13.82 8.22
C PRO A 227 -10.89 12.80 9.15
N SER A 228 -12.21 12.83 9.23
CA SER A 228 -12.99 11.81 9.92
C SER A 228 -12.99 10.49 9.14
N PHE A 229 -12.94 10.56 7.79
CA PHE A 229 -13.03 9.40 6.92
C PHE A 229 -11.89 9.33 5.90
N MET A 230 -11.39 8.12 5.68
CA MET A 230 -10.49 7.82 4.56
C MET A 230 -11.12 6.75 3.66
N ILE A 231 -11.22 7.07 2.36
CA ILE A 231 -11.93 6.27 1.38
C ILE A 231 -10.94 5.64 0.42
N ASP A 232 -10.93 4.31 0.32
CA ASP A 232 -10.19 3.57 -0.70
C ASP A 232 -11.08 2.50 -1.32
N LEU A 233 -11.41 2.67 -2.58
CA LEU A 233 -12.29 1.77 -3.33
C LEU A 233 -11.51 0.80 -4.21
N SER A 234 -10.35 0.36 -3.77
CA SER A 234 -9.52 -0.60 -4.49
C SER A 234 -10.27 -1.91 -4.76
N VAL A 235 -10.25 -2.35 -6.02
CA VAL A 235 -10.71 -3.67 -6.45
C VAL A 235 -9.67 -4.26 -7.40
N ILE A 236 -8.77 -5.08 -6.86
CA ILE A 236 -7.70 -5.69 -7.63
C ILE A 236 -8.17 -7.08 -8.10
N HIS A 237 -8.17 -7.30 -9.42
CA HIS A 237 -8.62 -8.57 -10.00
C HIS A 237 -7.71 -9.73 -9.54
N ASN A 238 -8.31 -10.78 -8.97
CA ASN A 238 -7.66 -11.96 -8.41
C ASN A 238 -6.64 -11.66 -7.28
N ASP A 239 -6.68 -10.48 -6.70
CA ASP A 239 -5.91 -10.09 -5.53
C ASP A 239 -6.78 -9.19 -4.67
N GLY A 240 -6.40 -8.97 -3.43
CA GLY A 240 -7.10 -8.08 -2.51
C GLY A 240 -7.48 -8.76 -1.20
N GLY A 241 -8.22 -8.03 -0.40
CA GLY A 241 -8.36 -8.32 1.02
C GLY A 241 -7.10 -7.94 1.79
N GLY A 242 -7.14 -8.05 3.10
CA GLY A 242 -6.04 -7.64 3.96
C GLY A 242 -5.80 -6.13 4.00
N THR A 243 -4.63 -5.74 4.48
CA THR A 243 -4.26 -4.34 4.68
C THR A 243 -3.52 -3.73 3.49
N GLN A 244 -3.57 -2.40 3.41
CA GLN A 244 -2.67 -1.54 2.66
C GLN A 244 -2.06 -0.52 3.63
N TYR A 245 -0.90 0.06 3.32
CA TYR A 245 -0.29 1.07 4.19
C TYR A 245 -1.19 2.29 4.41
N THR A 246 -1.91 2.72 3.39
CA THR A 246 -2.90 3.80 3.51
C THR A 246 -4.01 3.48 4.53
N PHE A 247 -4.40 2.21 4.67
CA PHE A 247 -5.37 1.80 5.68
C PHE A 247 -4.77 1.86 7.08
N LEU A 248 -3.56 1.32 7.26
CA LEU A 248 -2.85 1.34 8.54
C LEU A 248 -2.56 2.77 9.00
N GLU A 249 -2.14 3.63 8.09
CA GLU A 249 -1.89 5.05 8.36
C GLU A 249 -3.18 5.81 8.71
N ALA A 250 -4.28 5.52 8.03
CA ALA A 250 -5.58 6.11 8.34
C ALA A 250 -6.09 5.66 9.73
N ILE A 251 -6.03 4.36 10.04
CA ILE A 251 -6.39 3.83 11.34
C ILE A 251 -5.52 4.45 12.44
N TYR A 252 -4.21 4.56 12.21
CA TYR A 252 -3.28 5.17 13.15
C TYR A 252 -3.59 6.65 13.45
N ASN A 253 -4.17 7.36 12.47
CA ASN A 253 -4.62 8.75 12.62
C ASN A 253 -6.11 8.86 13.00
N ASN A 254 -6.73 7.81 13.49
CA ASN A 254 -8.13 7.79 13.92
C ASN A 254 -9.16 8.09 12.82
N CYS A 255 -8.82 7.87 11.54
CA CYS A 255 -9.80 7.96 10.45
C CYS A 255 -10.63 6.68 10.37
N VAL A 256 -11.93 6.82 10.17
CA VAL A 256 -12.80 5.70 9.82
C VAL A 256 -12.58 5.34 8.35
N LEU A 257 -12.39 4.05 8.07
CA LEU A 257 -12.19 3.56 6.71
C LEU A 257 -13.53 3.34 6.00
N ILE A 258 -13.62 3.80 4.75
CA ILE A 258 -14.67 3.43 3.80
C ILE A 258 -14.01 2.63 2.68
N LEU A 259 -14.33 1.35 2.55
CA LEU A 259 -13.70 0.41 1.64
C LEU A 259 -14.70 -0.18 0.64
N HIS A 260 -14.22 -0.66 -0.50
CA HIS A 260 -15.11 -1.35 -1.45
C HIS A 260 -15.55 -2.71 -0.91
N ASN A 261 -16.83 -3.05 -1.07
CA ASN A 261 -17.39 -4.31 -0.59
C ASN A 261 -16.67 -5.54 -1.16
N ASP A 262 -16.22 -5.49 -2.41
CA ASP A 262 -15.47 -6.60 -3.01
C ASP A 262 -14.07 -6.77 -2.42
N TRP A 263 -13.50 -5.72 -1.81
CA TRP A 263 -12.25 -5.84 -1.06
C TRP A 263 -12.47 -6.55 0.26
N ILE A 264 -13.44 -6.10 1.04
CA ILE A 264 -13.70 -6.63 2.40
C ILE A 264 -14.23 -8.07 2.39
N LYS A 265 -14.95 -8.49 1.35
CA LYS A 265 -15.43 -9.87 1.19
C LYS A 265 -14.32 -10.91 1.03
N ARG A 266 -13.12 -10.51 0.60
CA ARG A 266 -12.00 -11.42 0.31
C ARG A 266 -11.20 -11.82 1.54
N ASP A 267 -11.25 -11.01 2.57
CA ASP A 267 -10.60 -11.27 3.84
C ASP A 267 -11.53 -10.81 4.96
N LYS A 268 -11.58 -11.54 6.08
CA LYS A 268 -12.40 -11.21 7.24
C LYS A 268 -11.74 -10.17 8.17
N LEU A 269 -10.65 -9.56 7.75
CA LEU A 269 -9.94 -8.55 8.54
C LEU A 269 -10.77 -7.27 8.69
N PHE A 270 -11.39 -6.82 7.60
CA PHE A 270 -12.30 -5.69 7.59
C PHE A 270 -13.75 -6.17 7.57
N ILE A 271 -14.57 -5.66 8.49
CA ILE A 271 -15.96 -6.06 8.67
C ILE A 271 -16.80 -4.79 8.71
N HIS A 272 -17.78 -4.73 7.77
CA HIS A 272 -18.72 -3.61 7.67
C HIS A 272 -19.44 -3.35 9.00
N ASN A 273 -19.57 -2.08 9.39
CA ASN A 273 -20.18 -1.61 10.64
C ASN A 273 -19.50 -2.09 11.94
N TYR A 274 -18.32 -2.70 11.83
CA TYR A 274 -17.55 -3.13 12.99
C TYR A 274 -16.19 -2.41 13.09
N ASN A 275 -15.42 -2.36 12.01
CA ASN A 275 -14.12 -1.69 11.97
C ASN A 275 -13.88 -0.89 10.66
N CYS A 276 -14.86 -0.85 9.79
CA CYS A 276 -14.91 -0.03 8.58
C CYS A 276 -16.35 0.08 8.09
N PHE A 277 -16.57 0.97 7.10
CA PHE A 277 -17.75 0.92 6.26
C PHE A 277 -17.43 0.27 4.93
N GLY A 278 -18.29 -0.64 4.46
CA GLY A 278 -18.19 -1.25 3.13
C GLY A 278 -19.20 -0.61 2.19
N VAL A 279 -18.79 -0.23 0.99
CA VAL A 279 -19.62 0.41 -0.04
C VAL A 279 -19.40 -0.22 -1.41
N SER A 280 -20.38 -0.08 -2.30
CA SER A 280 -20.29 -0.56 -3.69
C SER A 280 -20.57 0.53 -4.72
N ASN A 281 -21.13 1.67 -4.32
CA ASN A 281 -21.56 2.74 -5.21
C ASN A 281 -21.54 4.12 -4.53
N GLU A 282 -21.74 5.16 -5.33
CA GLU A 282 -21.72 6.57 -4.90
C GLU A 282 -22.80 6.95 -3.90
N ASN A 283 -23.98 6.31 -3.98
CA ASN A 283 -25.07 6.62 -3.05
C ASN A 283 -24.77 6.12 -1.64
N GLU A 284 -24.18 4.92 -1.51
CA GLU A 284 -23.76 4.38 -0.21
C GLU A 284 -22.66 5.25 0.43
N ILE A 285 -21.73 5.82 -0.36
CA ILE A 285 -20.74 6.78 0.15
C ILE A 285 -21.45 8.05 0.66
N LYS A 286 -22.34 8.60 -0.18
CA LYS A 286 -23.12 9.79 0.17
C LYS A 286 -23.89 9.56 1.47
N ASP A 287 -24.58 8.44 1.58
CA ASP A 287 -25.42 8.15 2.73
C ASP A 287 -24.58 8.05 4.02
N ILE A 288 -23.40 7.40 3.97
CA ILE A 288 -22.48 7.38 5.11
C ILE A 288 -21.99 8.79 5.48
N LEU A 289 -21.52 9.58 4.51
CA LEU A 289 -20.96 10.90 4.80
C LEU A 289 -22.01 11.93 5.24
N MET A 290 -23.28 11.74 4.91
CA MET A 290 -24.40 12.59 5.31
C MET A 290 -25.10 12.10 6.60
N THR A 291 -24.77 10.91 7.09
CA THR A 291 -25.36 10.42 8.34
C THR A 291 -24.71 11.10 9.52
N ASP A 292 -25.55 11.64 10.41
CA ASP A 292 -25.14 12.14 11.71
C ASP A 292 -25.00 10.94 12.66
N PHE A 293 -23.82 10.35 12.67
CA PHE A 293 -23.53 9.21 13.52
C PHE A 293 -23.37 9.62 14.98
N ASP A 294 -23.85 8.79 15.87
CA ASP A 294 -23.50 8.86 17.28
C ASP A 294 -21.97 8.77 17.44
N GLU A 295 -21.39 9.66 18.23
CA GLU A 295 -19.96 9.71 18.49
C GLU A 295 -19.44 8.40 19.10
N GLU A 296 -20.20 7.79 20.02
CA GLU A 296 -19.86 6.48 20.62
C GLU A 296 -19.77 5.37 19.57
N TYR A 297 -20.66 5.41 18.56
CA TYR A 297 -20.64 4.43 17.48
C TYR A 297 -19.39 4.58 16.59
N LEU A 298 -19.02 5.79 16.22
CA LEU A 298 -17.78 6.01 15.45
C LEU A 298 -16.53 5.64 16.26
N GLU A 299 -16.49 5.96 17.55
CA GLU A 299 -15.39 5.57 18.43
C GLU A 299 -15.29 4.04 18.60
N MET A 300 -16.41 3.33 18.63
CA MET A 300 -16.39 1.87 18.59
C MET A 300 -15.74 1.33 17.31
N ILE A 301 -16.09 1.88 16.14
CA ILE A 301 -15.49 1.47 14.85
C ILE A 301 -13.98 1.74 14.85
N LYS A 302 -13.55 2.92 15.27
CA LYS A 302 -12.12 3.29 15.36
C LYS A 302 -11.37 2.38 16.33
N THR A 303 -11.92 2.12 17.49
CA THR A 303 -11.35 1.20 18.49
C THR A 303 -11.19 -0.21 17.94
N ASN A 304 -12.19 -0.71 17.22
CA ASN A 304 -12.11 -2.03 16.59
C ASN A 304 -11.11 -2.05 15.42
N ALA A 305 -11.01 -0.97 14.65
CA ALA A 305 -10.00 -0.82 13.60
C ALA A 305 -8.59 -0.78 14.19
N SER A 306 -8.37 -0.08 15.30
CA SER A 306 -7.04 0.04 15.94
C SER A 306 -6.45 -1.31 16.37
N LYS A 307 -7.29 -2.31 16.67
CA LYS A 307 -6.85 -3.68 16.98
C LYS A 307 -6.11 -4.33 15.82
N ILE A 308 -6.34 -3.86 14.58
CA ILE A 308 -5.63 -4.33 13.39
C ILE A 308 -4.15 -3.94 13.50
N LEU A 309 -3.82 -2.74 14.00
CA LEU A 309 -2.45 -2.27 14.12
C LEU A 309 -1.58 -3.15 15.03
N SER A 310 -2.16 -3.77 16.04
CA SER A 310 -1.41 -4.64 16.97
C SER A 310 -0.83 -5.90 16.31
N ASN A 311 -1.35 -6.27 15.14
CA ASN A 311 -0.89 -7.43 14.37
C ASN A 311 0.13 -7.05 13.27
N HIS A 312 0.47 -5.76 13.17
CA HIS A 312 1.32 -5.18 12.11
C HIS A 312 2.58 -4.43 12.66
#